data_a51a08705942c87c3721612b5f3744fb
#
_entry.id   a51a08705942c87c3721612b5f3744fb
#
_cell.length_a   1.000
_cell.length_b   1.000
_cell.length_c   1.000
_cell.angle_alpha   90.00
_cell.angle_beta   90.00
_cell.angle_gamma   90.00
#
_symmetry.space_group_name_H-M   'P 1'
#
loop_
_entity.id
_entity.type
_entity.pdbx_description
1 polymer ?
#
loop_
_entity_poly.entity_id
_entity_poly.type
_entity_poly.pdbx_seq_one_letter_code
_entity_poly.pdbx_strand_id
1 'polypeptide(L)'
;MVKNELINAIAERVDGAKKGDIAVILDTYAEVITDTLKADSSESVPVGKLGKFKVKEVPAKDGVSAINGKAWHTDAHREITFKMSKTAKMI
;
A
#
# COMPACT_ATOMS: atom_id res chain seq x y z
N MET A 1 6.59 -1.38 -15.47
CA MET A 1 6.42 0.08 -15.60
C MET A 1 7.26 0.78 -14.53
N VAL A 2 8.08 1.74 -14.91
CA VAL A 2 8.83 2.54 -13.95
C VAL A 2 8.08 3.85 -13.66
N LYS A 3 8.52 4.58 -12.62
CA LYS A 3 7.84 5.81 -12.16
C LYS A 3 7.65 6.84 -13.27
N ASN A 4 8.68 7.05 -14.10
CA ASN A 4 8.60 8.02 -15.20
C ASN A 4 7.53 7.65 -16.22
N GLU A 5 7.40 6.37 -16.53
CA GLU A 5 6.37 5.88 -17.46
C GLU A 5 4.96 6.09 -16.87
N LEU A 6 4.81 5.87 -15.57
CA LEU A 6 3.55 6.11 -14.87
C LEU A 6 3.19 7.60 -14.90
N ILE A 7 4.14 8.48 -14.63
CA ILE A 7 3.93 9.93 -14.67
C ILE A 7 3.52 10.37 -16.09
N ASN A 8 4.19 9.84 -17.09
CA ASN A 8 3.85 10.16 -18.49
C ASN A 8 2.43 9.71 -18.84
N ALA A 9 2.04 8.51 -18.43
CA ALA A 9 0.70 7.99 -18.67
C ALA A 9 -0.39 8.83 -18.02
N ILE A 10 -0.14 9.33 -16.82
CA ILE A 10 -1.06 10.24 -16.12
C ILE A 10 -1.13 11.58 -16.82
N ALA A 11 0.01 12.14 -17.21
CA ALA A 11 0.07 13.42 -17.92
C ALA A 11 -0.72 13.42 -19.22
N GLU A 12 -0.73 12.30 -19.93
CA GLU A 12 -1.49 12.13 -21.18
C GLU A 12 -3.00 12.17 -20.96
N ARG A 13 -3.46 11.84 -19.75
CA ARG A 13 -4.89 11.73 -19.41
C ARG A 13 -5.44 12.94 -18.68
N VAL A 14 -4.58 13.84 -18.24
CA VAL A 14 -4.98 15.04 -17.47
C VAL A 14 -4.47 16.27 -18.18
N ASP A 15 -5.37 16.98 -18.84
CA ASP A 15 -5.03 18.21 -19.57
C ASP A 15 -4.46 19.27 -18.64
N GLY A 16 -3.36 19.88 -19.05
CA GLY A 16 -2.71 20.93 -18.30
C GLY A 16 -1.89 20.47 -17.09
N ALA A 17 -1.85 19.18 -16.80
CA ALA A 17 -1.05 18.67 -15.69
C ALA A 17 0.44 18.69 -16.04
N LYS A 18 1.25 19.19 -15.15
CA LYS A 18 2.71 19.21 -15.28
C LYS A 18 3.29 17.94 -14.66
N LYS A 19 4.25 17.32 -15.35
CA LYS A 19 4.89 16.09 -14.87
C LYS A 19 5.53 16.23 -13.51
N GLY A 20 6.14 17.39 -13.21
CA GLY A 20 6.70 17.66 -11.89
C GLY A 20 5.65 17.66 -10.78
N ASP A 21 4.50 18.25 -11.04
CA ASP A 21 3.37 18.27 -10.09
C ASP A 21 2.81 16.87 -9.88
N ILE A 22 2.70 16.09 -10.95
CA ILE A 22 2.24 14.69 -10.86
C ILE A 22 3.18 13.86 -9.97
N ALA A 23 4.49 14.02 -10.14
CA ALA A 23 5.47 13.33 -9.32
C ALA A 23 5.32 13.68 -7.83
N VAL A 24 5.15 14.96 -7.51
CA VAL A 24 4.94 15.42 -6.14
C VAL A 24 3.64 14.87 -5.56
N ILE A 25 2.57 14.88 -6.33
CA ILE A 25 1.27 14.34 -5.89
C ILE A 25 1.36 12.85 -5.58
N LEU A 26 2.02 12.06 -6.44
CA LEU A 26 2.18 10.63 -6.23
C LEU A 26 2.99 10.33 -4.98
N ASP A 27 4.10 11.03 -4.76
CA ASP A 27 4.94 10.86 -3.59
C ASP A 27 4.21 11.27 -2.31
N THR A 28 3.50 12.40 -2.35
CA THR A 28 2.71 12.89 -1.22
C THR A 28 1.56 11.96 -0.90
N TYR A 29 0.91 11.40 -1.90
CA TYR A 29 -0.16 10.42 -1.73
C TYR A 29 0.34 9.19 -0.95
N ALA A 30 1.50 8.68 -1.31
CA ALA A 30 2.12 7.56 -0.59
C ALA A 30 2.44 7.93 0.87
N GLU A 31 2.95 9.12 1.12
CA GLU A 31 3.24 9.61 2.47
C GLU A 31 1.97 9.74 3.31
N VAL A 32 0.90 10.30 2.74
CA VAL A 32 -0.38 10.44 3.43
C VAL A 32 -0.96 9.08 3.82
N ILE A 33 -0.88 8.10 2.93
CA ILE A 33 -1.31 6.73 3.21
C ILE A 33 -0.56 6.18 4.43
N THR A 34 0.76 6.26 4.41
CA THR A 34 1.61 5.73 5.48
C THR A 34 1.34 6.44 6.81
N ASP A 35 1.32 7.76 6.80
CA ASP A 35 1.14 8.56 8.02
C ASP A 35 -0.25 8.38 8.64
N THR A 36 -1.28 8.32 7.81
CA THR A 36 -2.66 8.11 8.25
C THR A 36 -2.82 6.76 8.95
N LEU A 37 -2.29 5.70 8.34
CA LEU A 37 -2.42 4.34 8.87
C LEU A 37 -1.55 4.11 10.10
N LYS A 38 -0.41 4.79 10.21
CA LYS A 38 0.41 4.75 11.42
C LYS A 38 -0.26 5.45 12.60
N ALA A 39 -0.95 6.55 12.33
CA ALA A 39 -1.62 7.32 13.37
C ALA A 39 -2.88 6.66 13.88
N ASP A 40 -3.62 5.96 13.03
CA ASP A 40 -4.89 5.32 13.39
C ASP A 40 -5.07 4.02 12.63
N SER A 41 -4.97 2.90 13.35
CA SER A 41 -5.11 1.55 12.78
C SER A 41 -6.54 1.24 12.30
N SER A 42 -7.53 2.03 12.70
CA SER A 42 -8.91 1.85 12.25
C SER A 42 -9.21 2.54 10.93
N GLU A 43 -8.29 3.39 10.46
CA GLU A 43 -8.45 4.11 9.21
C GLU A 43 -8.21 3.23 7.99
N SER A 44 -8.75 3.69 6.87
CA SER A 44 -8.46 3.14 5.55
C SER A 44 -8.30 4.31 4.57
N VAL A 45 -7.42 4.14 3.59
CA VAL A 45 -7.16 5.17 2.57
C VAL A 45 -7.52 4.61 1.20
N PRO A 46 -8.50 5.21 0.50
CA PRO A 46 -8.93 4.71 -0.79
C PRO A 46 -7.93 5.02 -1.90
N VAL A 47 -7.87 4.14 -2.88
CA VAL A 47 -7.12 4.34 -4.11
C VAL A 47 -8.12 4.32 -5.26
N GLY A 48 -8.82 5.43 -5.44
CA GLY A 48 -9.88 5.53 -6.44
C GLY A 48 -10.91 4.41 -6.27
N LYS A 49 -11.24 3.76 -7.37
CA LYS A 49 -12.16 2.62 -7.39
C LYS A 49 -11.45 1.27 -7.28
N LEU A 50 -10.12 1.26 -7.21
CA LEU A 50 -9.35 0.02 -7.18
C LEU A 50 -9.47 -0.73 -5.87
N GLY A 51 -9.49 -0.02 -4.77
CA GLY A 51 -9.50 -0.61 -3.45
C GLY A 51 -9.04 0.37 -2.39
N LYS A 52 -8.54 -0.16 -1.29
CA LYS A 52 -8.09 0.68 -0.18
C LYS A 52 -6.95 0.03 0.59
N PHE A 53 -6.09 0.88 1.16
CA PHE A 53 -5.07 0.47 2.10
C PHE A 53 -5.66 0.43 3.51
N LYS A 54 -5.33 -0.61 4.25
CA LYS A 54 -5.77 -0.84 5.62
C LYS A 54 -4.62 -1.34 6.47
N VAL A 55 -4.80 -1.29 7.78
CA VAL A 55 -3.88 -1.90 8.73
C VAL A 55 -4.38 -3.30 9.07
N LYS A 56 -3.49 -4.27 9.00
CA LYS A 56 -3.71 -5.64 9.45
C LYS A 56 -2.90 -5.87 10.71
N GLU A 57 -3.55 -6.36 11.74
CA GLU A 57 -2.85 -6.80 12.95
C GLU A 57 -2.40 -8.25 12.78
N VAL A 58 -1.11 -8.49 12.98
CA VAL A 58 -0.51 -9.81 12.90
C VAL A 58 -0.16 -10.24 14.32
N PRO A 59 -0.79 -11.31 14.85
CA PRO A 59 -0.49 -11.78 16.19
C PRO A 59 0.90 -12.40 16.26
N ALA A 60 1.47 -12.43 17.45
CA ALA A 60 2.72 -13.13 17.69
C ALA A 60 2.57 -14.61 17.35
N LYS A 61 3.59 -15.18 16.75
CA LYS A 61 3.64 -16.59 16.36
C LYS A 61 4.92 -17.24 16.83
N ASP A 62 4.79 -18.49 17.25
CA ASP A 62 5.91 -19.36 17.58
C ASP A 62 5.85 -20.61 16.72
N GLY A 63 7.01 -21.17 16.44
CA GLY A 63 7.07 -22.40 15.67
C GLY A 63 8.44 -23.02 15.74
N VAL A 64 8.57 -24.18 15.11
CA VAL A 64 9.83 -24.90 14.98
C VAL A 64 10.09 -25.14 13.49
N SER A 65 11.30 -24.78 13.05
CA SER A 65 11.69 -24.99 11.66
C SER A 65 11.75 -26.49 11.34
N ALA A 66 11.05 -26.91 10.28
CA ALA A 66 11.06 -28.28 9.82
C ALA A 66 12.43 -28.69 9.23
N ILE A 67 13.24 -27.70 8.84
CA ILE A 67 14.53 -27.96 8.19
C ILE A 67 15.64 -28.21 9.22
N ASN A 68 15.71 -27.40 10.27
CA ASN A 68 16.80 -27.45 11.25
C ASN A 68 16.35 -27.67 12.69
N GLY A 69 15.06 -27.78 12.96
CA GLY A 69 14.51 -27.99 14.29
C GLY A 69 14.65 -26.83 15.25
N LYS A 70 15.10 -25.67 14.79
CA LYS A 70 15.23 -24.48 15.63
C LYS A 70 13.89 -23.82 15.87
N ALA A 71 13.64 -23.44 17.11
CA ALA A 71 12.48 -22.62 17.46
C ALA A 71 12.62 -21.22 16.86
N TRP A 72 11.51 -20.68 16.39
CA TRP A 72 11.44 -19.30 15.91
C TRP A 72 10.26 -18.59 16.56
N HIS A 73 10.39 -17.30 16.68
CA HIS A 73 9.36 -16.43 17.24
C HIS A 73 9.23 -15.18 16.41
N THR A 74 7.97 -14.80 16.11
CA THR A 74 7.65 -13.53 15.47
C THR A 74 6.78 -12.74 16.43
N ASP A 75 7.21 -11.52 16.75
CA ASP A 75 6.45 -10.62 17.61
C ASP A 75 5.17 -10.15 16.92
N ALA A 76 4.15 -9.85 17.72
CA ALA A 76 2.95 -9.21 17.23
C ALA A 76 3.31 -7.86 16.62
N HIS A 77 2.77 -7.56 15.44
CA HIS A 77 3.04 -6.31 14.73
C HIS A 77 1.84 -5.91 13.87
N ARG A 78 1.93 -4.72 13.30
CA ARG A 78 0.94 -4.22 12.35
C ARG A 78 1.57 -4.12 10.97
N GLU A 79 0.78 -4.43 9.96
CA GLU A 79 1.21 -4.34 8.57
C GLU A 79 0.22 -3.49 7.77
N ILE A 80 0.73 -2.73 6.82
CA ILE A 80 -0.11 -2.04 5.85
C ILE A 80 -0.43 -3.03 4.74
N THR A 81 -1.71 -3.25 4.47
CA THR A 81 -2.17 -4.15 3.42
C THR A 81 -3.08 -3.41 2.45
N PHE A 82 -3.12 -3.89 1.21
CA PHE A 82 -4.01 -3.36 0.19
C PHE A 82 -5.12 -4.37 -0.10
N LYS A 83 -6.37 -3.92 0.02
CA LYS A 83 -7.53 -4.74 -0.33
C LYS A 83 -8.16 -4.21 -1.61
N MET A 84 -8.05 -4.99 -2.67
CA MET A 84 -8.63 -4.66 -3.95
C MET A 84 -10.14 -4.91 -3.96
N SER A 85 -10.90 -3.99 -4.57
CA SER A 85 -12.36 -4.19 -4.70
C SER A 85 -12.65 -5.35 -5.64
N LYS A 86 -13.78 -6.04 -5.40
CA LYS A 86 -14.18 -7.18 -6.24
C LYS A 86 -14.37 -6.77 -7.69
N THR A 87 -14.95 -5.60 -7.93
CA THR A 87 -15.18 -5.08 -9.26
C THR A 87 -13.89 -4.76 -9.99
N ALA A 88 -12.91 -4.20 -9.30
CA ALA A 88 -11.63 -3.83 -9.89
C ALA A 88 -10.72 -5.01 -10.22
N LYS A 89 -10.94 -6.18 -9.57
CA LYS A 89 -10.18 -7.40 -9.87
C LYS A 89 -10.50 -7.99 -11.23
N MET A 90 -11.66 -7.70 -11.75
CA MET A 90 -12.13 -8.27 -13.02
C MET A 90 -11.81 -7.32 -14.17
N ILE A 91 -10.87 -7.72 -14.99
CA ILE A 91 -10.47 -6.94 -16.16
C ILE A 91 -10.87 -7.56 -17.49
#